data_a1bcfca77e8b9b686db3d8fb27f6d9b8
#
_entry.id   a1bcfca77e8b9b686db3d8fb27f6d9b8
#
_cell.length_a   1.000
_cell.length_b   1.000
_cell.length_c   1.000
_cell.angle_alpha   90.00
_cell.angle_beta   90.00
_cell.angle_gamma   90.00
#
_symmetry.space_group_name_H-M   'P 1'
#
loop_
_entity.id
_entity.type
_entity.pdbx_description
1 polymer ?
#
loop_
_entity_poly.entity_id
_entity_poly.type
_entity_poly.pdbx_seq_one_letter_code
_entity_poly.pdbx_strand_id
1 'polypeptide(L)'
;MIKNITPQEAWDKLENDSDTVLLDVRTTMEFEYIGHPVGAIHVPLMEAPGWQTDPAFCEKVRETLHQSHDMAPEDLTILALCRSGARSGTAAELLTTEGFKSVYNVIEGFEGDRDENKHRGEINGWRYHGLPWEQS
;
A
#
# COMPACT_ATOMS: atom_id res chain seq x y z
N MET A 1 9.80 13.36 5.40
CA MET A 1 9.66 13.27 3.93
C MET A 1 9.48 11.83 3.51
N ILE A 2 8.47 11.55 2.73
CA ILE A 2 8.24 10.19 2.23
C ILE A 2 9.16 9.90 1.05
N LYS A 3 9.44 8.62 0.85
CA LYS A 3 10.26 8.15 -0.26
C LYS A 3 9.37 7.37 -1.23
N ASN A 4 9.76 7.35 -2.50
CA ASN A 4 9.07 6.55 -3.51
C ASN A 4 9.86 5.27 -3.77
N ILE A 5 9.13 4.21 -4.11
CA ILE A 5 9.72 2.91 -4.44
C ILE A 5 8.89 2.31 -5.59
N THR A 6 9.57 1.65 -6.53
CA THR A 6 8.86 0.97 -7.62
C THR A 6 8.27 -0.36 -7.12
N PRO A 7 7.28 -0.95 -7.84
CA PRO A 7 6.75 -2.25 -7.45
C PRO A 7 7.83 -3.35 -7.38
N GLN A 8 8.77 -3.37 -8.32
CA GLN A 8 9.84 -4.37 -8.33
C GLN A 8 10.76 -4.21 -7.13
N GLU A 9 11.15 -2.97 -6.83
CA GLU A 9 11.99 -2.67 -5.66
C GLU A 9 11.25 -3.02 -4.37
N ALA A 10 9.94 -2.76 -4.33
CA ALA A 10 9.11 -3.09 -3.17
C ALA A 10 9.09 -4.60 -2.94
N TRP A 11 8.89 -5.38 -3.98
CA TRP A 11 8.88 -6.83 -3.89
C TRP A 11 10.23 -7.36 -3.40
N ASP A 12 11.33 -6.85 -3.96
CA ASP A 12 12.68 -7.23 -3.52
C ASP A 12 12.88 -6.96 -2.03
N LYS A 13 12.42 -5.80 -1.56
CA LYS A 13 12.55 -5.42 -0.16
C LYS A 13 11.74 -6.33 0.75
N LEU A 14 10.54 -6.70 0.33
CA LEU A 14 9.69 -7.64 1.06
C LEU A 14 10.33 -9.03 1.17
N GLU A 15 10.97 -9.49 0.10
CA GLU A 15 11.61 -10.79 0.06
C GLU A 15 12.88 -10.85 0.91
N ASN A 16 13.56 -9.74 1.07
CA ASN A 16 14.89 -9.71 1.72
C ASN A 16 14.90 -9.11 3.11
N ASP A 17 13.79 -8.57 3.59
CA ASP A 17 13.72 -7.87 4.87
C ASP A 17 12.42 -8.18 5.59
N SER A 18 12.51 -9.00 6.64
CA SER A 18 11.34 -9.44 7.41
C SER A 18 10.66 -8.32 8.19
N ASP A 19 11.31 -7.17 8.34
CA ASP A 19 10.75 -6.01 9.04
C ASP A 19 10.02 -5.06 8.09
N THR A 20 9.81 -5.48 6.86
CA THR A 20 9.12 -4.71 5.83
C THR A 20 7.69 -5.24 5.63
N VAL A 21 6.74 -4.32 5.56
CA VAL A 21 5.31 -4.61 5.43
C VAL A 21 4.77 -3.93 4.19
N LEU A 22 3.99 -4.64 3.39
CA LEU A 22 3.24 -4.06 2.28
C LEU A 22 1.84 -3.72 2.79
N LEU A 23 1.53 -2.44 2.83
CA LEU A 23 0.26 -1.93 3.35
C LEU A 23 -0.62 -1.46 2.19
N ASP A 24 -1.69 -2.18 1.92
CA ASP A 24 -2.67 -1.83 0.89
C ASP A 24 -3.71 -0.92 1.51
N VAL A 25 -3.80 0.31 1.03
CA VAL A 25 -4.69 1.34 1.60
C VAL A 25 -5.94 1.59 0.75
N ARG A 26 -6.18 0.71 -0.24
CA ARG A 26 -7.35 0.83 -1.12
C ARG A 26 -8.64 0.45 -0.38
N THR A 27 -9.77 0.65 -1.05
CA THR A 27 -11.07 0.23 -0.53
C THR A 27 -11.13 -1.29 -0.40
N THR A 28 -12.05 -1.76 0.43
CA THR A 28 -12.28 -3.19 0.61
C THR A 28 -12.67 -3.86 -0.70
N MET A 29 -13.51 -3.20 -1.50
CA MET A 29 -13.93 -3.74 -2.79
C MET A 29 -12.75 -3.92 -3.75
N GLU A 30 -11.86 -2.94 -3.83
CA GLU A 30 -10.66 -3.05 -4.67
C GLU A 30 -9.78 -4.22 -4.22
N PHE A 31 -9.55 -4.32 -2.92
CA PHE A 31 -8.71 -5.36 -2.35
C PHE A 31 -9.27 -6.75 -2.68
N GLU A 32 -10.56 -6.95 -2.51
CA GLU A 32 -11.18 -8.26 -2.68
C GLU A 32 -11.48 -8.61 -4.14
N TYR A 33 -12.12 -7.70 -4.89
CA TYR A 33 -12.57 -7.99 -6.25
C TYR A 33 -11.51 -7.79 -7.31
N ILE A 34 -10.79 -6.70 -7.25
CA ILE A 34 -9.75 -6.44 -8.25
C ILE A 34 -8.54 -7.31 -7.98
N GLY A 35 -8.28 -7.57 -6.70
CA GLY A 35 -7.15 -8.37 -6.27
C GLY A 35 -6.16 -7.53 -5.48
N HIS A 36 -5.16 -8.20 -4.90
CA HIS A 36 -4.16 -7.57 -4.05
C HIS A 36 -2.85 -8.34 -4.13
N PRO A 37 -1.73 -7.71 -3.79
CA PRO A 37 -0.45 -8.43 -3.73
C PRO A 37 -0.48 -9.52 -2.67
N VAL A 38 0.20 -10.63 -2.94
CA VAL A 38 0.35 -11.70 -1.96
C VAL A 38 1.05 -11.16 -0.71
N GLY A 39 0.48 -11.42 0.47
CA GLY A 39 1.04 -10.97 1.74
C GLY A 39 0.74 -9.55 2.13
N ALA A 40 -0.04 -8.81 1.34
CA ALA A 40 -0.40 -7.44 1.68
C ALA A 40 -1.31 -7.39 2.91
N ILE A 41 -1.06 -6.43 3.77
CA ILE A 41 -1.92 -6.12 4.92
C ILE A 41 -2.85 -5.00 4.48
N HIS A 42 -4.15 -5.16 4.75
CA HIS A 42 -5.17 -4.23 4.27
C HIS A 42 -5.70 -3.34 5.39
N VAL A 43 -5.48 -2.03 5.26
CA VAL A 43 -6.11 -1.02 6.11
C VAL A 43 -6.54 0.12 5.20
N PRO A 44 -7.84 0.26 4.90
CA PRO A 44 -8.30 1.31 3.99
C PRO A 44 -8.06 2.72 4.53
N LEU A 45 -7.58 3.61 3.67
CA LEU A 45 -7.48 5.03 4.01
C LEU A 45 -8.85 5.69 3.92
N MET A 46 -9.66 5.28 2.93
CA MET A 46 -11.01 5.78 2.71
C MET A 46 -11.84 4.70 2.01
N GLU A 47 -13.15 4.79 2.15
CA GLU A 47 -14.08 3.83 1.53
C GLU A 47 -15.18 4.56 0.77
N ALA A 48 -15.72 3.91 -0.26
CA ALA A 48 -16.92 4.39 -0.95
C ALA A 48 -18.15 4.17 -0.03
N PRO A 49 -19.22 4.95 -0.17
CA PRO A 49 -19.41 6.03 -1.13
C PRO A 49 -18.91 7.40 -0.68
N GLY A 50 -18.54 7.55 0.58
CA GLY A 50 -18.17 8.85 1.15
C GLY A 50 -16.82 9.37 0.71
N TRP A 51 -15.87 8.48 0.46
CA TRP A 51 -14.50 8.82 0.05
C TRP A 51 -13.81 9.82 0.98
N GLN A 52 -14.11 9.74 2.28
CA GLN A 52 -13.46 10.59 3.28
C GLN A 52 -12.33 9.81 3.94
N THR A 53 -11.23 10.51 4.20
CA THR A 53 -10.11 9.92 4.93
C THR A 53 -10.58 9.50 6.32
N ASP A 54 -10.30 8.26 6.69
CA ASP A 54 -10.64 7.74 8.00
C ASP A 54 -9.75 8.41 9.05
N PRO A 55 -10.30 9.17 10.00
CA PRO A 55 -9.48 9.83 11.02
C PRO A 55 -8.77 8.83 11.94
N ALA A 56 -9.22 7.59 12.00
CA ALA A 56 -8.60 6.54 12.79
C ALA A 56 -7.62 5.68 11.98
N PHE A 57 -7.27 6.07 10.75
CA PHE A 57 -6.43 5.28 9.87
C PHE A 57 -5.11 4.87 10.54
N CYS A 58 -4.37 5.81 11.09
CA CYS A 58 -3.07 5.52 11.70
C CYS A 58 -3.18 4.59 12.90
N GLU A 59 -4.23 4.76 13.72
CA GLU A 59 -4.48 3.87 14.85
C GLU A 59 -4.80 2.45 14.39
N LYS A 60 -5.59 2.31 13.33
CA LYS A 60 -5.90 1.00 12.75
C LYS A 60 -4.66 0.32 12.20
N VAL A 61 -3.76 1.08 11.58
CA VAL A 61 -2.47 0.55 11.12
C VAL A 61 -1.65 0.03 12.31
N ARG A 62 -1.54 0.83 13.37
CA ARG A 62 -0.80 0.42 14.58
C ARG A 62 -1.37 -0.86 15.18
N GLU A 63 -2.67 -0.93 15.35
CA GLU A 63 -3.33 -2.10 15.92
C GLU A 63 -3.08 -3.35 15.08
N THR A 64 -3.26 -3.24 13.77
CA THR A 64 -3.08 -4.36 12.85
C THR A 64 -1.64 -4.88 12.88
N LEU A 65 -0.67 -3.97 12.83
CA LEU A 65 0.75 -4.35 12.83
C LEU A 65 1.20 -4.85 14.20
N HIS A 66 0.66 -4.30 15.28
CA HIS A 66 0.99 -4.75 16.62
C HIS A 66 0.57 -6.21 16.86
N GLN A 67 -0.55 -6.63 16.26
CA GLN A 67 -1.03 -8.00 16.37
C GLN A 67 -0.19 -9.00 15.59
N SER A 68 0.46 -8.55 14.51
CA SER A 68 1.16 -9.44 13.59
C SER A 68 2.68 -9.39 13.70
N HIS A 69 3.25 -8.44 14.45
CA HIS A 69 4.70 -8.25 14.56
C HIS A 69 5.11 -7.99 16.00
N ASP A 70 6.30 -8.48 16.34
CA ASP A 70 6.90 -8.26 17.68
C ASP A 70 7.49 -6.87 17.82
N MET A 71 7.97 -6.28 16.71
CA MET A 71 8.51 -4.92 16.71
C MET A 71 7.41 -3.90 16.90
N ALA A 72 7.77 -2.75 17.47
CA ALA A 72 6.87 -1.61 17.50
C ALA A 72 6.49 -1.24 16.06
N PRO A 73 5.19 -1.01 15.78
CA PRO A 73 4.76 -0.66 14.41
C PRO A 73 5.53 0.49 13.80
N GLU A 74 5.88 1.50 14.60
CA GLU A 74 6.61 2.69 14.14
C GLU A 74 8.02 2.38 13.68
N ASP A 75 8.58 1.24 14.08
CA ASP A 75 9.93 0.81 13.69
C ASP A 75 9.95 -0.08 12.45
N LEU A 76 8.78 -0.56 12.02
CA LEU A 76 8.68 -1.35 10.78
C LEU A 76 8.84 -0.45 9.56
N THR A 77 9.31 -1.03 8.47
CA THR A 77 9.33 -0.35 7.17
C THR A 77 7.99 -0.60 6.49
N ILE A 78 7.29 0.48 6.16
CA ILE A 78 5.96 0.42 5.57
C ILE A 78 6.04 0.79 4.08
N LEU A 79 5.55 -0.10 3.23
CA LEU A 79 5.42 0.17 1.79
C LEU A 79 3.93 0.36 1.52
N ALA A 80 3.50 1.60 1.35
CA ALA A 80 2.09 1.92 1.14
C ALA A 80 1.73 1.80 -0.33
N LEU A 81 0.64 1.10 -0.62
CA LEU A 81 0.20 0.80 -1.98
C LEU A 81 -1.27 1.18 -2.16
N CYS A 82 -1.58 1.78 -3.30
CA CYS A 82 -2.97 1.98 -3.71
C CYS A 82 -3.14 1.61 -5.18
N ARG A 83 -4.10 2.21 -5.87
CA ARG A 83 -4.36 1.86 -7.28
C ARG A 83 -3.24 2.33 -8.20
N SER A 84 -2.79 3.59 -8.03
CA SER A 84 -1.79 4.21 -8.90
C SER A 84 -0.81 5.14 -8.19
N GLY A 85 -0.90 5.27 -6.86
CA GLY A 85 0.07 6.02 -6.06
C GLY A 85 -0.45 7.26 -5.32
N ALA A 86 -1.65 7.75 -5.62
CA ALA A 86 -2.15 8.99 -5.01
C ALA A 86 -2.58 8.83 -3.55
N ARG A 87 -3.48 7.87 -3.28
CA ARG A 87 -3.96 7.62 -1.91
C ARG A 87 -2.84 7.11 -1.00
N SER A 88 -1.98 6.26 -1.53
CA SER A 88 -0.85 5.74 -0.76
C SER A 88 0.17 6.84 -0.42
N GLY A 89 0.33 7.82 -1.29
CA GLY A 89 1.15 9.00 -1.00
C GLY A 89 0.61 9.77 0.20
N THR A 90 -0.72 9.99 0.23
CA THR A 90 -1.38 10.64 1.36
C THR A 90 -1.24 9.81 2.64
N ALA A 91 -1.45 8.49 2.55
CA ALA A 91 -1.29 7.59 3.68
C ALA A 91 0.13 7.63 4.23
N ALA A 92 1.13 7.62 3.35
CA ALA A 92 2.53 7.67 3.76
C ALA A 92 2.86 8.97 4.51
N GLU A 93 2.31 10.09 4.07
CA GLU A 93 2.49 11.38 4.76
C GLU A 93 1.86 11.36 6.14
N LEU A 94 0.64 10.83 6.27
CA LEU A 94 -0.05 10.72 7.55
C LEU A 94 0.73 9.85 8.52
N LEU A 95 1.19 8.69 8.07
CA LEU A 95 1.96 7.78 8.91
C LEU A 95 3.28 8.39 9.36
N THR A 96 3.98 9.07 8.46
CA THR A 96 5.23 9.76 8.80
C THR A 96 5.00 10.83 9.85
N THR A 97 3.93 11.62 9.72
CA THR A 97 3.56 12.64 10.70
C THR A 97 3.25 12.03 12.06
N GLU A 98 2.70 10.81 12.08
CA GLU A 98 2.34 10.11 13.31
C GLU A 98 3.50 9.31 13.93
N GLY A 99 4.70 9.47 13.43
CA GLY A 99 5.89 8.89 14.03
C GLY A 99 6.41 7.60 13.41
N PHE A 100 5.83 7.14 12.32
CA PHE A 100 6.38 6.00 11.58
C PHE A 100 7.68 6.45 10.93
N LYS A 101 8.76 5.71 11.16
CA LYS A 101 10.12 6.16 10.82
C LYS A 101 10.54 5.90 9.38
N SER A 102 9.98 4.87 8.76
CA SER A 102 10.39 4.45 7.42
C SER A 102 9.16 4.09 6.60
N VAL A 103 8.68 5.05 5.81
CA VAL A 103 7.48 4.87 5.00
C VAL A 103 7.79 5.23 3.55
N TYR A 104 7.40 4.33 2.65
CA TYR A 104 7.57 4.49 1.21
C TYR A 104 6.22 4.49 0.53
N ASN A 105 6.10 5.27 -0.53
CA ASN A 105 4.96 5.21 -1.44
C ASN A 105 5.34 4.30 -2.62
N VAL A 106 4.60 3.21 -2.81
CA VAL A 106 4.81 2.35 -3.97
C VAL A 106 4.19 3.06 -5.17
N ILE A 107 5.04 3.68 -5.98
CA ILE A 107 4.59 4.38 -7.18
C ILE A 107 4.04 3.37 -8.18
N GLU A 108 3.23 3.82 -9.14
CA GLU A 108 2.49 2.98 -10.08
C GLU A 108 1.33 2.23 -9.43
N GLY A 109 1.47 1.81 -8.17
CA GLY A 109 0.40 1.11 -7.45
C GLY A 109 0.12 -0.29 -7.98
N PHE A 110 -1.07 -0.81 -7.63
CA PHE A 110 -1.46 -2.17 -8.00
C PHE A 110 -1.87 -2.27 -9.47
N GLU A 111 -2.65 -1.31 -9.96
CA GLU A 111 -3.21 -1.33 -11.32
C GLU A 111 -2.41 -0.51 -12.31
N GLY A 112 -1.60 0.42 -11.85
CA GLY A 112 -0.80 1.27 -12.70
C GLY A 112 -1.52 2.53 -13.19
N ASP A 113 -0.83 3.27 -14.02
CA ASP A 113 -1.35 4.49 -14.62
C ASP A 113 -2.23 4.17 -15.83
N ARG A 114 -3.16 5.08 -16.14
CA ARG A 114 -3.99 4.94 -17.33
C ARG A 114 -3.14 5.23 -18.58
N ASP A 115 -3.35 4.44 -19.61
CA ASP A 115 -2.76 4.70 -20.93
C ASP A 115 -3.59 5.77 -21.69
N GLU A 116 -3.25 6.01 -22.95
CA GLU A 116 -3.94 7.00 -23.77
C GLU A 116 -5.42 6.67 -24.00
N ASN A 117 -5.79 5.39 -23.85
CA ASN A 117 -7.17 4.93 -23.97
C ASN A 117 -7.87 4.85 -22.62
N LYS A 118 -7.26 5.37 -21.55
CA LYS A 118 -7.75 5.34 -20.17
C LYS A 118 -7.88 3.94 -19.60
N HIS A 119 -7.02 3.04 -20.04
CA HIS A 119 -6.92 1.68 -19.49
C HIS A 119 -5.75 1.56 -18.54
N ARG A 120 -5.94 0.86 -17.44
CA ARG A 120 -4.86 0.53 -16.49
C ARG A 120 -4.37 -0.89 -16.74
N GLY A 121 -3.15 -1.18 -16.30
CA GLY A 121 -2.57 -2.49 -16.45
C GLY A 121 -1.86 -2.71 -17.78
N GLU A 122 -1.73 -1.67 -18.58
CA GLU A 122 -1.15 -1.77 -19.92
C GLU A 122 0.27 -1.21 -20.01
N ILE A 123 0.68 -0.37 -19.04
CA ILE A 123 1.98 0.30 -19.10
C ILE A 123 2.80 0.12 -17.84
N ASN A 124 2.20 0.01 -16.67
CA ASN A 124 2.92 -0.20 -15.41
C ASN A 124 1.98 -0.73 -14.31
N GLY A 125 2.51 -0.86 -13.08
CA GLY A 125 1.77 -1.34 -11.94
C GLY A 125 2.22 -2.73 -11.49
N TRP A 126 1.86 -3.09 -10.25
CA TRP A 126 2.23 -4.38 -9.65
C TRP A 126 1.89 -5.57 -10.56
N ARG A 127 0.64 -5.62 -11.03
CA ARG A 127 0.18 -6.71 -11.91
C ARG A 127 0.89 -6.70 -13.26
N TYR A 128 1.09 -5.50 -13.83
CA TYR A 128 1.75 -5.36 -15.13
C TYR A 128 3.15 -5.99 -15.10
N HIS A 129 3.88 -5.80 -14.01
CA HIS A 129 5.23 -6.32 -13.85
C HIS A 129 5.27 -7.80 -13.48
N GLY A 130 4.13 -8.46 -13.40
CA GLY A 130 4.07 -9.90 -13.13
C GLY A 130 4.40 -10.29 -11.70
N LEU A 131 4.31 -9.38 -10.75
CA LEU A 131 4.58 -9.66 -9.35
C LEU A 131 3.42 -10.44 -8.72
N PRO A 132 3.67 -11.24 -7.67
CA PRO A 132 2.64 -12.12 -7.11
C PRO A 132 1.42 -11.38 -6.59
N TRP A 133 0.23 -11.82 -7.00
CA TRP A 133 -1.03 -11.24 -6.56
C TRP A 133 -2.13 -12.30 -6.57
N GLU A 134 -3.21 -12.02 -5.86
CA GLU A 134 -4.33 -12.96 -5.71
C GLU A 134 -5.65 -12.19 -5.56
N GLN A 135 -6.76 -12.90 -5.74
CA GLN A 135 -8.09 -12.37 -5.48
C GLN A 135 -8.74 -13.17 -4.35
N SER A 136 -9.66 -12.55 -3.65
CA SER A 136 -10.40 -13.22 -2.58
C SER A 136 -11.54 -14.06 -3.11
#